data_85b61ae7a422a73066e9a2714222d6c6
#
_entry.id   85b61ae7a422a73066e9a2714222d6c6
#
_cell.length_a   1.000
_cell.length_b   1.000
_cell.length_c   1.000
_cell.angle_alpha   90.00
_cell.angle_beta   90.00
_cell.angle_gamma   90.00
#
_symmetry.space_group_name_H-M   'P 1'
#
loop_
_entity.id
_entity.type
_entity.pdbx_description
1 polymer ?
#
loop_
_entity_poly.entity_id
_entity_poly.type
_entity_poly.pdbx_seq_one_letter_code
_entity_poly.pdbx_strand_id
1 'polypeptide(L)'
;MSKPPLPPGPSIFTSLIWLGRIKRNALGAVDRMAQEWGDVVSIRVFGKVIVVVRGAEAAHHVLLAVQDDYPKSKLIDIVRPALGEGLVTSSGETWRRSRRIVQPLFAKRYLKEYADLMASAAGD
;
A
#
# COMPACT_ATOMS: atom_id res chain seq x y z
N MET A 1 -8.53 27.31 9.52
CA MET A 1 -7.64 26.75 8.48
C MET A 1 -8.51 25.99 7.48
N SER A 2 -8.61 26.47 6.23
CA SER A 2 -9.35 25.75 5.19
C SER A 2 -8.61 24.46 4.86
N LYS A 3 -9.37 23.34 4.73
CA LYS A 3 -8.77 22.08 4.24
C LYS A 3 -8.17 22.32 2.86
N PRO A 4 -6.96 21.80 2.59
CA PRO A 4 -6.36 21.88 1.26
C PRO A 4 -7.31 21.22 0.23
N PRO A 5 -7.33 21.72 -1.01
CA PRO A 5 -8.13 21.11 -2.07
C PRO A 5 -7.70 19.67 -2.28
N LEU A 6 -8.68 18.79 -2.49
CA LEU A 6 -8.40 17.39 -2.81
C LEU A 6 -7.81 17.27 -4.22
N PRO A 7 -6.94 16.28 -4.49
CA PRO A 7 -6.51 15.95 -5.84
C PRO A 7 -7.69 15.72 -6.78
N PRO A 8 -7.51 15.93 -8.11
CA PRO A 8 -8.54 15.65 -9.10
C PRO A 8 -8.97 14.19 -9.06
N GLY A 9 -10.13 13.89 -9.61
CA GLY A 9 -10.61 12.51 -9.67
C GLY A 9 -12.08 12.41 -10.04
N PRO A 10 -12.60 11.18 -10.16
CA PRO A 10 -13.97 10.93 -10.55
C PRO A 10 -14.99 11.51 -9.55
N SER A 11 -16.18 11.79 -10.05
CA SER A 11 -17.31 12.16 -9.20
C SER A 11 -17.68 11.04 -8.23
N ILE A 12 -18.46 11.33 -7.18
CA ILE A 12 -18.87 10.33 -6.18
C ILE A 12 -19.56 9.13 -6.83
N PHE A 13 -20.42 9.36 -7.80
CA PHE A 13 -21.14 8.28 -8.51
C PHE A 13 -20.20 7.44 -9.38
N THR A 14 -19.30 8.08 -10.10
CA THR A 14 -18.31 7.43 -10.95
C THR A 14 -17.26 6.67 -10.13
N SER A 15 -17.00 7.10 -8.90
CA SER A 15 -16.07 6.42 -7.97
C SER A 15 -16.47 4.97 -7.67
N LEU A 16 -17.77 4.65 -7.62
CA LEU A 16 -18.25 3.27 -7.43
C LEU A 16 -17.91 2.38 -8.63
N ILE A 17 -18.00 2.92 -9.84
CA ILE A 17 -17.62 2.21 -11.07
C ILE A 17 -16.13 1.92 -11.06
N TRP A 18 -15.32 2.90 -10.66
CA TRP A 18 -13.88 2.73 -10.53
C TRP A 18 -13.49 1.70 -9.46
N LEU A 19 -14.22 1.65 -8.35
CA LEU A 19 -14.00 0.61 -7.33
C LEU A 19 -14.23 -0.80 -7.91
N GLY A 20 -15.25 -0.99 -8.74
CA GLY A 20 -15.49 -2.23 -9.46
C GLY A 20 -14.36 -2.58 -10.45
N ARG A 21 -13.84 -1.59 -11.16
CA ARG A 21 -12.68 -1.77 -12.06
C ARG A 21 -11.41 -2.15 -11.30
N ILE A 22 -11.13 -1.50 -10.16
CA ILE A 22 -9.99 -1.81 -9.28
C ILE A 22 -10.07 -3.26 -8.79
N LYS A 23 -11.24 -3.74 -8.39
CA LYS A 23 -11.43 -5.14 -7.96
C LYS A 23 -11.11 -6.16 -9.06
N ARG A 24 -11.38 -5.81 -10.32
CA ARG A 24 -11.15 -6.71 -11.47
C ARG A 24 -9.72 -6.63 -12.00
N ASN A 25 -9.16 -5.45 -12.09
CA ASN A 25 -7.79 -5.19 -12.57
C ASN A 25 -7.28 -3.89 -11.94
N ALA A 26 -6.63 -4.01 -10.79
CA ALA A 26 -6.15 -2.86 -10.01
C ALA A 26 -5.13 -2.03 -10.79
N LEU A 27 -4.13 -2.67 -11.40
CA LEU A 27 -3.06 -1.96 -12.12
C LEU A 27 -3.61 -1.21 -13.34
N GLY A 28 -4.41 -1.88 -14.18
CA GLY A 28 -5.00 -1.24 -15.34
C GLY A 28 -5.99 -0.13 -14.99
N ALA A 29 -6.66 -0.21 -13.84
CA ALA A 29 -7.52 0.87 -13.35
C ALA A 29 -6.69 2.08 -12.91
N VAL A 30 -5.60 1.87 -12.17
CA VAL A 30 -4.68 2.93 -11.74
C VAL A 30 -4.05 3.64 -12.93
N ASP A 31 -3.60 2.89 -13.94
CA ASP A 31 -3.03 3.46 -15.16
C ASP A 31 -4.02 4.35 -15.90
N ARG A 32 -5.26 3.92 -16.06
CA ARG A 32 -6.31 4.72 -16.71
C ARG A 32 -6.68 5.95 -15.89
N MET A 33 -6.75 5.84 -14.57
CA MET A 33 -6.97 7.01 -13.71
C MET A 33 -5.86 8.03 -13.86
N ALA A 34 -4.61 7.59 -13.92
CA ALA A 34 -3.47 8.47 -14.09
C ALA A 34 -3.46 9.16 -15.46
N GLN A 35 -3.90 8.48 -16.51
CA GLN A 35 -4.05 9.07 -17.85
C GLN A 35 -5.15 10.14 -17.89
N GLU A 36 -6.22 9.97 -17.12
CA GLU A 36 -7.40 10.85 -17.13
C GLU A 36 -7.24 12.05 -16.17
N TRP A 37 -6.65 11.85 -14.99
CA TRP A 37 -6.57 12.87 -13.91
C TRP A 37 -5.16 13.18 -13.42
N GLY A 38 -4.13 12.51 -13.93
CA GLY A 38 -2.74 12.67 -13.47
C GLY A 38 -2.32 11.63 -12.42
N ASP A 39 -1.06 11.73 -11.96
CA ASP A 39 -0.44 10.72 -11.10
C ASP A 39 -0.94 10.70 -9.65
N VAL A 40 -1.69 11.71 -9.23
CA VAL A 40 -2.31 11.76 -7.89
C VAL A 40 -3.81 11.98 -8.05
N VAL A 41 -4.59 10.96 -7.74
CA VAL A 41 -6.04 10.93 -7.98
C VAL A 41 -6.79 10.68 -6.69
N SER A 42 -7.88 11.42 -6.45
CA SER A 42 -8.76 11.17 -5.31
C SER A 42 -10.03 10.42 -5.72
N ILE A 43 -10.35 9.34 -5.00
CA ILE A 43 -11.60 8.58 -5.16
C ILE A 43 -12.42 8.75 -3.89
N ARG A 44 -13.70 9.05 -4.04
CA ARG A 44 -14.63 9.19 -2.90
C ARG A 44 -15.58 8.01 -2.84
N VAL A 45 -15.46 7.20 -1.77
CA VAL A 45 -16.27 5.99 -1.59
C VAL A 45 -16.75 5.91 -0.15
N PHE A 46 -18.06 5.78 0.04
CA PHE A 46 -18.70 5.64 1.36
C PHE A 46 -18.25 6.70 2.38
N GLY A 47 -18.20 7.97 1.97
CA GLY A 47 -17.77 9.08 2.84
C GLY A 47 -16.27 9.14 3.15
N LYS A 48 -15.48 8.24 2.61
CA LYS A 48 -14.02 8.23 2.72
C LYS A 48 -13.38 8.73 1.43
N VAL A 49 -12.23 9.37 1.58
CA VAL A 49 -11.37 9.77 0.46
C VAL A 49 -10.19 8.79 0.42
N ILE A 50 -10.00 8.16 -0.73
CA ILE A 50 -8.84 7.32 -1.03
C ILE A 50 -8.01 8.10 -2.04
N VAL A 51 -6.75 8.33 -1.75
CA VAL A 51 -5.81 8.95 -2.68
C VAL A 51 -4.98 7.84 -3.31
N VAL A 52 -5.03 7.76 -4.63
CA VAL A 52 -4.22 6.85 -5.44
C VAL A 52 -3.03 7.65 -5.94
N VAL A 53 -1.84 7.14 -5.69
CA VAL A 53 -0.58 7.78 -6.06
C VAL A 53 0.16 6.86 -7.02
N ARG A 54 0.59 7.41 -8.17
CA ARG A 54 1.38 6.74 -9.19
C ARG A 54 2.73 7.45 -9.36
N GLY A 55 3.73 6.70 -9.80
CA GLY A 55 5.07 7.23 -10.06
C GLY A 55 6.05 6.94 -8.92
N ALA A 56 7.31 6.72 -9.30
CA ALA A 56 8.36 6.31 -8.35
C ALA A 56 8.67 7.41 -7.32
N GLU A 57 8.69 8.67 -7.73
CA GLU A 57 9.00 9.80 -6.86
C GLU A 57 7.92 9.98 -5.78
N ALA A 58 6.65 9.99 -6.17
CA ALA A 58 5.54 10.15 -5.25
C ALA A 58 5.41 8.94 -4.32
N ALA A 59 5.62 7.72 -4.83
CA ALA A 59 5.66 6.52 -4.02
C ALA A 59 6.82 6.54 -3.00
N HIS A 60 8.01 6.95 -3.42
CA HIS A 60 9.17 7.12 -2.54
C HIS A 60 8.88 8.15 -1.44
N HIS A 61 8.27 9.28 -1.80
CA HIS A 61 7.91 10.31 -0.84
C HIS A 61 6.97 9.76 0.26
N VAL A 62 5.87 9.13 -0.14
CA VAL A 62 4.89 8.59 0.82
C VAL A 62 5.43 7.43 1.64
N LEU A 63 6.20 6.52 1.03
CA LEU A 63 6.64 5.29 1.68
C LEU A 63 7.91 5.45 2.53
N LEU A 64 8.75 6.43 2.22
CA LEU A 64 10.05 6.59 2.87
C LEU A 64 10.26 7.97 3.51
N ALA A 65 9.99 9.07 2.78
CA ALA A 65 10.32 10.41 3.26
C ALA A 65 9.40 10.86 4.40
N VAL A 66 8.12 10.55 4.33
CA VAL A 66 7.08 10.99 5.29
C VAL A 66 6.28 9.82 5.85
N GLN A 67 6.87 8.64 5.94
CA GLN A 67 6.18 7.42 6.37
C GLN A 67 5.54 7.53 7.77
N ASP A 68 6.11 8.33 8.66
CA ASP A 68 5.59 8.53 10.02
C ASP A 68 4.31 9.37 10.04
N ASP A 69 4.07 10.20 9.00
CA ASP A 69 2.85 11.00 8.83
C ASP A 69 1.68 10.17 8.26
N TYR A 70 1.98 8.98 7.74
CA TYR A 70 1.00 8.06 7.15
C TYR A 70 0.87 6.79 7.98
N PRO A 71 0.13 6.83 9.11
CA PRO A 71 -0.09 5.65 9.93
C PRO A 71 -0.84 4.57 9.15
N LYS A 72 -0.61 3.32 9.54
CA LYS A 72 -1.31 2.17 8.93
C LYS A 72 -2.82 2.36 9.02
N SER A 73 -3.52 1.97 7.96
CA SER A 73 -4.98 2.05 7.89
C SER A 73 -5.64 1.22 9.01
N LYS A 74 -6.77 1.71 9.53
CA LYS A 74 -7.62 0.94 10.45
C LYS A 74 -8.09 -0.41 9.89
N LEU A 75 -7.97 -0.65 8.59
CA LEU A 75 -8.20 -1.96 7.99
C LEU A 75 -7.24 -3.04 8.52
N ILE A 76 -6.05 -2.65 8.96
CA ILE A 76 -5.10 -3.56 9.63
C ILE A 76 -5.67 -4.10 10.94
N ASP A 77 -6.50 -3.32 11.64
CA ASP A 77 -7.10 -3.75 12.91
C ASP A 77 -8.08 -4.92 12.72
N ILE A 78 -8.65 -5.07 11.51
CA ILE A 78 -9.54 -6.19 11.17
C ILE A 78 -8.78 -7.51 11.11
N VAL A 79 -7.54 -7.49 10.64
CA VAL A 79 -6.72 -8.71 10.48
C VAL A 79 -5.84 -8.99 11.72
N ARG A 80 -5.69 -8.01 12.61
CA ARG A 80 -4.88 -8.14 13.82
C ARG A 80 -5.28 -9.32 14.73
N PRO A 81 -6.58 -9.62 14.96
CA PRO A 81 -6.97 -10.78 15.77
C PRO A 81 -6.47 -12.11 15.21
N ALA A 82 -6.35 -12.23 13.89
CA ALA A 82 -5.86 -13.42 13.21
C ALA A 82 -4.33 -13.49 13.10
N LEU A 83 -3.67 -12.34 12.86
CA LEU A 83 -2.23 -12.27 12.59
C LEU A 83 -1.40 -11.90 13.84
N GLY A 84 -2.04 -11.49 14.94
CA GLY A 84 -1.35 -11.01 16.13
C GLY A 84 -0.55 -9.73 15.91
N GLU A 85 0.38 -9.43 16.82
CA GLU A 85 1.30 -8.28 16.78
C GLU A 85 2.57 -8.62 15.98
N GLY A 86 2.46 -8.62 14.65
CA GLY A 86 3.58 -8.89 13.74
C GLY A 86 4.05 -7.66 12.98
N LEU A 87 4.99 -7.84 12.06
CA LEU A 87 5.56 -6.77 11.22
C LEU A 87 4.49 -6.05 10.38
N VAL A 88 3.44 -6.76 9.97
CA VAL A 88 2.33 -6.21 9.18
C VAL A 88 1.39 -5.37 10.04
N THR A 89 1.07 -5.84 11.25
CA THR A 89 0.03 -5.28 12.11
C THR A 89 0.53 -4.23 13.10
N SER A 90 1.80 -4.32 13.55
CA SER A 90 2.40 -3.38 14.49
C SER A 90 2.77 -2.04 13.83
N SER A 91 2.89 -1.00 14.64
CA SER A 91 3.29 0.36 14.24
C SER A 91 4.29 0.95 15.23
N GLY A 92 4.87 2.11 14.90
CA GLY A 92 5.77 2.84 15.79
C GLY A 92 7.01 2.02 16.20
N GLU A 93 7.38 2.08 17.48
CA GLU A 93 8.59 1.44 18.01
C GLU A 93 8.55 -0.09 17.92
N THR A 94 7.40 -0.72 18.13
CA THR A 94 7.23 -2.17 18.00
C THR A 94 7.56 -2.61 16.59
N TRP A 95 7.04 -1.90 15.58
CA TRP A 95 7.36 -2.16 14.18
C TRP A 95 8.84 -1.93 13.85
N ARG A 96 9.42 -0.81 14.32
CA ARG A 96 10.85 -0.51 14.09
C ARG A 96 11.75 -1.59 14.67
N ARG A 97 11.44 -2.07 15.89
CA ARG A 97 12.18 -3.16 16.55
C ARG A 97 12.07 -4.46 15.76
N SER A 98 10.87 -4.87 15.41
CA SER A 98 10.62 -6.11 14.63
C SER A 98 11.28 -6.06 13.26
N ARG A 99 11.17 -4.93 12.55
CA ARG A 99 11.84 -4.73 11.26
C ARG A 99 13.34 -4.84 11.35
N ARG A 100 13.98 -4.26 12.38
CA ARG A 100 15.42 -4.32 12.58
C ARG A 100 15.92 -5.75 12.76
N ILE A 101 15.14 -6.59 13.43
CA ILE A 101 15.46 -8.01 13.64
C ILE A 101 15.32 -8.82 12.35
N VAL A 102 14.27 -8.56 11.57
CA VAL A 102 13.93 -9.36 10.39
C VAL A 102 14.68 -8.90 9.13
N GLN A 103 14.99 -7.61 9.01
CA GLN A 103 15.61 -7.03 7.81
C GLN A 103 16.92 -7.72 7.38
N PRO A 104 17.86 -8.11 8.28
CA PRO A 104 19.09 -8.80 7.89
C PRO A 104 18.84 -10.13 7.17
N LEU A 105 17.74 -10.83 7.47
CA LEU A 105 17.38 -12.10 6.84
C LEU A 105 17.07 -11.96 5.35
N PHE A 106 16.72 -10.75 4.88
CA PHE A 106 16.49 -10.43 3.46
C PHE A 106 17.72 -9.88 2.76
N ALA A 107 18.90 -10.00 3.34
CA ALA A 107 20.14 -9.61 2.66
C ALA A 107 20.39 -10.48 1.42
N LYS A 108 20.94 -9.89 0.35
CA LYS A 108 21.15 -10.54 -0.95
C LYS A 108 21.87 -11.91 -0.85
N ARG A 109 22.77 -12.07 0.12
CA ARG A 109 23.49 -13.32 0.35
C ARG A 109 22.60 -14.51 0.68
N TYR A 110 21.47 -14.27 1.36
CA TYR A 110 20.51 -15.32 1.75
C TYR A 110 19.42 -15.57 0.70
N LEU A 111 19.17 -14.60 -0.20
CA LEU A 111 18.09 -14.71 -1.18
C LEU A 111 18.29 -15.89 -2.15
N LYS A 112 19.55 -16.17 -2.53
CA LYS A 112 19.84 -17.31 -3.39
C LYS A 112 19.55 -18.64 -2.69
N GLU A 113 20.00 -18.78 -1.45
CA GLU A 113 19.76 -19.97 -0.62
C GLU A 113 18.26 -20.22 -0.42
N TYR A 114 17.48 -19.15 -0.15
CA TYR A 114 16.03 -19.25 -0.04
C TYR A 114 15.37 -19.64 -1.37
N ALA A 115 15.84 -19.12 -2.50
CA ALA A 115 15.31 -19.48 -3.81
C ALA A 115 15.54 -20.97 -4.12
N ASP A 116 16.72 -21.50 -3.80
CA ASP A 116 17.05 -22.90 -4.00
C ASP A 116 16.18 -23.81 -3.08
N LEU A 117 15.98 -23.40 -1.81
CA LEU A 117 15.10 -24.08 -0.87
C LEU A 117 13.64 -24.09 -1.32
N MET A 118 13.13 -22.95 -1.80
CA MET A 118 11.76 -22.83 -2.31
C MET A 118 11.56 -23.67 -3.57
N ALA A 119 12.54 -23.67 -4.47
CA ALA A 119 12.48 -24.50 -5.69
C ALA A 119 12.47 -25.99 -5.37
N SER A 120 13.28 -26.45 -4.40
CA SER A 120 13.29 -27.81 -3.92
C SER A 120 11.94 -28.22 -3.31
N ALA A 121 11.38 -27.38 -2.43
CA ALA A 121 10.11 -27.65 -1.78
C ALA A 121 8.89 -27.61 -2.72
N ALA A 122 8.99 -26.92 -3.84
CA ALA A 122 7.92 -26.87 -4.86
C ALA A 122 8.02 -27.99 -5.91
N GLY A 123 9.14 -28.73 -5.95
CA GLY A 123 9.36 -29.84 -6.86
C GLY A 123 8.99 -31.22 -6.29
N ASP A 124 8.66 -31.27 -5.00
CA ASP A 124 8.13 -32.44 -4.28
C ASP A 124 6.58 -32.39 -4.30
#